data_f16db4f86d6f577a355ceda4f884c1b5
#
_entry.id   f16db4f86d6f577a355ceda4f884c1b5
#
_cell.length_a   1.000
_cell.length_b   1.000
_cell.length_c   1.000
_cell.angle_alpha   90.00
_cell.angle_beta   90.00
_cell.angle_gamma   90.00
#
_symmetry.space_group_name_H-M   'P 1'
#
loop_
_entity.id
_entity.type
_entity.pdbx_description
1 polymer ?
#
loop_
_entity_poly.entity_id
_entity_poly.type
_entity_poly.pdbx_seq_one_letter_code
_entity_poly.pdbx_strand_id
1 'polypeptide(L)'
;MSTSRRALGRLPNVLSCSRLVLAAGFVATVGLETRVGLIGIAAVTDFLDGWLARRVHATSRWGALLDPIADRVFVLTVVATFMFSGLLSTPAYFILLSRDIATAIGFLVAQIIPWLRPVEFKARILGKVVTVLQLFTLAAVLAAPSLVPLLLAAVGMTSVLAISDYTLALWRARAA
;
A
#
# COMPACT_ATOMS: atom_id res chain seq x y z
N MET A 1 -23.96 -22.24 13.66
CA MET A 1 -22.92 -21.19 13.38
C MET A 1 -23.61 -20.12 12.55
N SER A 2 -23.85 -18.94 13.16
CA SER A 2 -24.78 -17.94 12.64
C SER A 2 -24.27 -17.29 11.34
N THR A 3 -25.22 -16.97 10.45
CA THR A 3 -25.08 -16.19 9.21
C THR A 3 -24.26 -14.92 9.41
N SER A 4 -24.32 -14.30 10.57
CA SER A 4 -23.55 -13.12 10.97
C SER A 4 -22.02 -13.32 10.93
N ARG A 5 -21.50 -14.47 11.37
CA ARG A 5 -20.04 -14.74 11.35
C ARG A 5 -19.50 -14.97 9.93
N ARG A 6 -20.32 -15.54 9.04
CA ARG A 6 -19.93 -15.71 7.60
C ARG A 6 -19.95 -14.38 6.84
N ALA A 7 -20.86 -13.47 7.18
CA ALA A 7 -20.91 -12.13 6.58
C ALA A 7 -19.71 -11.28 7.01
N LEU A 8 -19.34 -11.31 8.31
CA LEU A 8 -18.17 -10.60 8.83
C LEU A 8 -16.85 -11.09 8.23
N GLY A 9 -16.72 -12.39 7.91
CA GLY A 9 -15.52 -12.93 7.26
C GLY A 9 -15.38 -12.56 5.76
N ARG A 10 -16.43 -12.02 5.13
CA ARG A 10 -16.39 -11.53 3.74
C ARG A 10 -16.12 -10.04 3.61
N LEU A 11 -16.31 -9.28 4.68
CA LEU A 11 -16.11 -7.82 4.69
C LEU A 11 -14.73 -7.37 4.20
N PRO A 12 -13.59 -7.97 4.64
CA PRO A 12 -12.28 -7.59 4.11
C PRO A 12 -12.20 -7.74 2.59
N ASN A 13 -12.65 -8.87 2.03
CA ASN A 13 -12.62 -9.09 0.59
C ASN A 13 -13.45 -8.04 -0.19
N VAL A 14 -14.58 -7.58 0.37
CA VAL A 14 -15.41 -6.55 -0.28
C VAL A 14 -14.68 -5.22 -0.28
N LEU A 15 -14.00 -4.87 0.81
CA LEU A 15 -13.23 -3.64 0.92
C LEU A 15 -12.03 -3.65 -0.03
N SER A 16 -11.30 -4.77 -0.14
CA SER A 16 -10.21 -4.92 -1.11
C SER A 16 -10.70 -4.82 -2.56
N CYS A 17 -11.83 -5.44 -2.88
CA CYS A 17 -12.46 -5.30 -4.21
C CYS A 17 -12.91 -3.86 -4.48
N SER A 18 -13.38 -3.13 -3.47
CA SER A 18 -13.79 -1.72 -3.64
C SER A 18 -12.62 -0.84 -4.10
N ARG A 19 -11.38 -1.13 -3.71
CA ARG A 19 -10.19 -0.39 -4.16
C ARG A 19 -9.90 -0.58 -5.65
N LEU A 20 -10.17 -1.75 -6.21
CA LEU A 20 -10.08 -1.97 -7.65
C LEU A 20 -11.11 -1.11 -8.40
N VAL A 21 -12.32 -1.00 -7.85
CA VAL A 21 -13.36 -0.12 -8.40
C VAL A 21 -12.95 1.35 -8.27
N LEU A 22 -12.37 1.75 -7.11
CA LEU A 22 -11.85 3.10 -6.92
C LEU A 22 -10.69 3.41 -7.89
N ALA A 23 -9.80 2.45 -8.16
CA ALA A 23 -8.73 2.59 -9.14
C ALA A 23 -9.29 2.82 -10.55
N ALA A 24 -10.26 2.02 -10.98
CA ALA A 24 -10.95 2.19 -12.26
C ALA A 24 -11.68 3.55 -12.34
N GLY A 25 -12.39 3.94 -11.27
CA GLY A 25 -13.05 5.23 -11.16
C GLY A 25 -12.05 6.39 -11.23
N PHE A 26 -10.86 6.25 -10.64
CA PHE A 26 -9.81 7.28 -10.67
C PHE A 26 -9.30 7.54 -12.09
N VAL A 27 -9.11 6.50 -12.90
CA VAL A 27 -8.70 6.62 -14.30
C VAL A 27 -9.82 7.25 -15.14
N ALA A 28 -11.07 6.86 -14.89
CA ALA A 28 -12.23 7.33 -15.65
C ALA A 28 -12.60 8.79 -15.34
N THR A 29 -12.16 9.35 -14.22
CA THR A 29 -12.50 10.70 -13.80
C THR A 29 -11.39 11.71 -14.10
N VAL A 30 -11.77 12.95 -14.45
CA VAL A 30 -10.81 14.04 -14.74
C VAL A 30 -10.93 15.16 -13.70
N GLY A 31 -12.04 15.23 -12.95
CA GLY A 31 -12.31 16.27 -11.97
C GLY A 31 -11.39 16.22 -10.76
N LEU A 32 -10.77 17.35 -10.40
CA LEU A 32 -9.85 17.48 -9.28
C LEU A 32 -10.48 17.01 -7.96
N GLU A 33 -11.66 17.53 -7.62
CA GLU A 33 -12.36 17.23 -6.38
C GLU A 33 -12.72 15.73 -6.29
N THR A 34 -13.19 15.17 -7.40
CA THR A 34 -13.53 13.74 -7.47
C THR A 34 -12.29 12.87 -7.26
N ARG A 35 -11.16 13.21 -7.87
CA ARG A 35 -9.90 12.47 -7.70
C ARG A 35 -9.37 12.55 -6.26
N VAL A 36 -9.40 13.73 -5.65
CA VAL A 36 -9.03 13.91 -4.23
C VAL A 36 -9.97 13.10 -3.34
N GLY A 37 -11.28 13.15 -3.60
CA GLY A 37 -12.26 12.33 -2.89
C GLY A 37 -12.00 10.82 -2.99
N LEU A 38 -11.67 10.32 -4.18
CA LEU A 38 -11.35 8.91 -4.39
C LEU A 38 -10.10 8.48 -3.64
N ILE A 39 -9.04 9.31 -3.59
CA ILE A 39 -7.84 9.06 -2.78
C ILE A 39 -8.21 9.03 -1.28
N GLY A 40 -9.04 9.99 -0.83
CA GLY A 40 -9.51 10.05 0.55
C GLY A 40 -10.31 8.81 0.95
N ILE A 41 -11.26 8.37 0.09
CA ILE A 41 -12.04 7.15 0.32
C ILE A 41 -11.12 5.92 0.37
N ALA A 42 -10.14 5.83 -0.52
CA ALA A 42 -9.17 4.73 -0.50
C ALA A 42 -8.35 4.72 0.79
N ALA A 43 -7.91 5.88 1.29
CA ALA A 43 -7.18 5.99 2.54
C ALA A 43 -8.03 5.57 3.76
N VAL A 44 -9.29 5.98 3.79
CA VAL A 44 -10.23 5.62 4.86
C VAL A 44 -10.54 4.12 4.84
N THR A 45 -10.78 3.55 3.67
CA THR A 45 -11.04 2.11 3.53
C THR A 45 -9.84 1.29 3.95
N ASP A 46 -8.62 1.68 3.61
CA ASP A 46 -7.37 1.02 4.05
C ASP A 46 -7.22 1.04 5.57
N PHE A 47 -7.49 2.18 6.19
CA PHE A 47 -7.46 2.29 7.65
C PHE A 47 -8.51 1.38 8.31
N LEU A 48 -9.75 1.37 7.78
CA LEU A 48 -10.85 0.56 8.29
C LEU A 48 -10.57 -0.94 8.15
N ASP A 49 -10.00 -1.37 7.02
CA ASP A 49 -9.60 -2.77 6.81
C ASP A 49 -8.58 -3.22 7.84
N GLY A 50 -7.53 -2.45 8.03
CA GLY A 50 -6.51 -2.75 9.00
C GLY A 50 -7.05 -2.78 10.44
N TRP A 51 -8.03 -1.94 10.76
CA TRP A 51 -8.69 -1.93 12.07
C TRP A 51 -9.64 -3.14 12.24
N LEU A 52 -10.44 -3.44 11.23
CA LEU A 52 -11.41 -4.54 11.24
C LEU A 52 -10.72 -5.91 11.29
N ALA A 53 -9.67 -6.10 10.47
CA ALA A 53 -8.89 -7.33 10.44
C ALA A 53 -8.31 -7.69 11.82
N ARG A 54 -7.86 -6.68 12.58
CA ARG A 54 -7.37 -6.88 13.95
C ARG A 54 -8.46 -7.32 14.94
N ARG A 55 -9.73 -6.96 14.69
CA ARG A 55 -10.84 -7.29 15.60
C ARG A 55 -11.52 -8.63 15.29
N VAL A 56 -11.58 -9.03 14.01
CA VAL A 56 -12.46 -10.12 13.59
C VAL A 56 -11.74 -11.48 13.53
N HIS A 57 -10.40 -11.54 13.55
CA HIS A 57 -9.59 -12.78 13.51
C HIS A 57 -10.01 -13.78 12.40
N ALA A 58 -10.77 -13.35 11.41
CA ALA A 58 -11.36 -14.19 10.37
C ALA A 58 -10.92 -13.73 8.98
N THR A 59 -9.64 -13.94 8.66
CA THR A 59 -9.15 -13.76 7.29
C THR A 59 -9.25 -15.07 6.55
N SER A 60 -9.95 -15.09 5.40
CA SER A 60 -9.86 -16.20 4.47
C SER A 60 -8.46 -16.20 3.84
N ARG A 61 -7.91 -17.38 3.51
CA ARG A 61 -6.61 -17.49 2.82
C ARG A 61 -6.55 -16.61 1.55
N TRP A 62 -7.63 -16.52 0.81
CA TRP A 62 -7.75 -15.69 -0.39
C TRP A 62 -7.82 -14.19 -0.07
N GLY A 63 -8.52 -13.79 1.00
CA GLY A 63 -8.56 -12.40 1.44
C GLY A 63 -7.19 -11.87 1.85
N ALA A 64 -6.44 -12.65 2.63
CA ALA A 64 -5.09 -12.29 3.07
C ALA A 64 -4.10 -12.06 1.91
N LEU A 65 -4.37 -12.63 0.72
CA LEU A 65 -3.59 -12.41 -0.51
C LEU A 65 -4.11 -11.23 -1.34
N LEU A 66 -5.45 -11.04 -1.38
CA LEU A 66 -6.08 -10.00 -2.21
C LEU A 66 -5.86 -8.60 -1.61
N ASP A 67 -5.87 -8.47 -0.27
CA ASP A 67 -5.70 -7.18 0.40
C ASP A 67 -4.40 -6.46 -0.01
N PRO A 68 -3.20 -7.06 0.14
CA PRO A 68 -1.95 -6.39 -0.24
C PRO A 68 -1.84 -6.11 -1.74
N ILE A 69 -2.51 -6.92 -2.58
CA ILE A 69 -2.49 -6.73 -4.04
C ILE A 69 -3.40 -5.55 -4.41
N ALA A 70 -4.61 -5.50 -3.88
CA ALA A 70 -5.57 -4.44 -4.17
C ALA A 70 -5.05 -3.06 -3.75
N ASP A 71 -4.39 -2.96 -2.57
CA ASP A 71 -3.75 -1.75 -2.09
C ASP A 71 -2.69 -1.25 -3.07
N ARG A 72 -1.83 -2.15 -3.51
CA ARG A 72 -0.77 -1.80 -4.46
C ARG A 72 -1.31 -1.42 -5.83
N VAL A 73 -2.32 -2.13 -6.32
CA VAL A 73 -2.95 -1.81 -7.61
C VAL A 73 -3.53 -0.40 -7.59
N PHE A 74 -4.21 0.01 -6.51
CA PHE A 74 -4.73 1.37 -6.39
C PHE A 74 -3.61 2.41 -6.44
N VAL A 75 -2.60 2.30 -5.58
CA VAL A 75 -1.48 3.24 -5.54
C VAL A 75 -0.75 3.31 -6.88
N LEU A 76 -0.44 2.15 -7.48
CA LEU A 76 0.22 2.05 -8.78
C LEU A 76 -0.60 2.74 -9.89
N THR A 77 -1.92 2.55 -9.89
CA THR A 77 -2.83 3.17 -10.87
C THR A 77 -2.82 4.70 -10.74
N VAL A 78 -2.91 5.21 -9.51
CA VAL A 78 -2.89 6.67 -9.28
C VAL A 78 -1.55 7.27 -9.68
N VAL A 79 -0.44 6.66 -9.25
CA VAL A 79 0.91 7.13 -9.56
C VAL A 79 1.19 7.09 -11.07
N ALA A 80 0.80 6.00 -11.76
CA ALA A 80 0.91 5.89 -13.21
C ALA A 80 0.08 6.96 -13.91
N THR A 81 -1.16 7.18 -13.48
CA THR A 81 -2.03 8.23 -14.04
C THR A 81 -1.38 9.61 -13.91
N PHE A 82 -0.79 9.93 -12.76
CA PHE A 82 -0.12 11.21 -12.56
C PHE A 82 1.15 11.34 -13.41
N MET A 83 1.89 10.26 -13.58
CA MET A 83 3.07 10.24 -14.45
C MET A 83 2.68 10.49 -15.92
N PHE A 84 1.68 9.78 -16.43
CA PHE A 84 1.19 9.97 -17.80
C PHE A 84 0.54 11.34 -18.05
N SER A 85 -0.03 11.94 -17.00
CA SER A 85 -0.59 13.29 -17.06
C SER A 85 0.48 14.39 -16.86
N GLY A 86 1.75 14.05 -16.68
CA GLY A 86 2.83 15.02 -16.45
C GLY A 86 2.79 15.70 -15.08
N LEU A 87 1.93 15.26 -14.16
CA LEU A 87 1.81 15.81 -12.81
C LEU A 87 2.90 15.30 -11.87
N LEU A 88 3.52 14.17 -12.20
CA LEU A 88 4.56 13.55 -11.41
C LEU A 88 5.77 13.25 -12.29
N SER A 89 6.97 13.64 -11.84
CA SER A 89 8.20 13.34 -12.54
C SER A 89 8.63 11.88 -12.37
N THR A 90 9.41 11.35 -13.31
CA THR A 90 9.93 9.99 -13.24
C THR A 90 10.71 9.69 -11.94
N PRO A 91 11.58 10.58 -11.42
CA PRO A 91 12.23 10.36 -10.13
C PRO A 91 11.23 10.26 -8.97
N ALA A 92 10.19 11.10 -8.96
CA ALA A 92 9.16 11.07 -7.92
C ALA A 92 8.39 9.74 -7.93
N TYR A 93 8.11 9.18 -9.11
CA TYR A 93 7.54 7.84 -9.28
C TYR A 93 8.37 6.77 -8.56
N PHE A 94 9.69 6.74 -8.81
CA PHE A 94 10.56 5.75 -8.17
C PHE A 94 10.70 5.97 -6.66
N ILE A 95 10.72 7.21 -6.19
CA ILE A 95 10.74 7.51 -4.75
C ILE A 95 9.47 6.98 -4.08
N LEU A 96 8.29 7.27 -4.64
CA LEU A 96 7.02 6.80 -4.11
C LEU A 96 6.95 5.27 -4.03
N LEU A 97 7.42 4.56 -5.03
CA LEU A 97 7.31 3.10 -5.12
C LEU A 97 8.53 2.36 -4.57
N SER A 98 9.58 3.05 -4.12
CA SER A 98 10.86 2.46 -3.71
C SER A 98 10.70 1.33 -2.68
N ARG A 99 9.90 1.57 -1.64
CA ARG A 99 9.62 0.57 -0.60
C ARG A 99 8.79 -0.60 -1.14
N ASP A 100 7.80 -0.33 -2.00
CA ASP A 100 6.93 -1.38 -2.54
C ASP A 100 7.70 -2.28 -3.51
N ILE A 101 8.55 -1.71 -4.33
CA ILE A 101 9.48 -2.43 -5.21
C ILE A 101 10.44 -3.28 -4.38
N ALA A 102 11.09 -2.69 -3.37
CA ALA A 102 12.03 -3.41 -2.52
C ALA A 102 11.37 -4.58 -1.75
N THR A 103 10.15 -4.37 -1.23
CA THR A 103 9.41 -5.45 -0.54
C THR A 103 8.93 -6.53 -1.50
N ALA A 104 8.54 -6.18 -2.73
CA ALA A 104 8.17 -7.16 -3.75
C ALA A 104 9.38 -8.01 -4.17
N ILE A 105 10.54 -7.38 -4.41
CA ILE A 105 11.79 -8.09 -4.70
C ILE A 105 12.19 -8.99 -3.53
N GLY A 106 12.15 -8.48 -2.29
CA GLY A 106 12.46 -9.25 -1.09
C GLY A 106 11.56 -10.47 -0.94
N PHE A 107 10.27 -10.34 -1.23
CA PHE A 107 9.33 -11.46 -1.22
C PHE A 107 9.65 -12.50 -2.29
N LEU A 108 9.95 -12.07 -3.53
CA LEU A 108 10.33 -12.97 -4.61
C LEU A 108 11.63 -13.74 -4.30
N VAL A 109 12.63 -13.04 -3.76
CA VAL A 109 13.89 -13.65 -3.31
C VAL A 109 13.64 -14.68 -2.21
N ALA A 110 12.76 -14.39 -1.24
CA ALA A 110 12.41 -15.32 -0.19
C ALA A 110 11.66 -16.57 -0.69
N GLN A 111 10.96 -16.50 -1.82
CA GLN A 111 10.35 -17.68 -2.46
C GLN A 111 11.40 -18.61 -3.09
N ILE A 112 12.47 -18.04 -3.65
CA ILE A 112 13.53 -18.77 -4.35
C ILE A 112 14.50 -19.41 -3.34
N ILE A 113 14.79 -18.71 -2.23
CA ILE A 113 15.78 -19.10 -1.24
C ILE A 113 15.09 -19.77 -0.03
N PRO A 114 15.19 -21.12 0.14
CA PRO A 114 14.40 -21.86 1.14
C PRO A 114 14.62 -21.42 2.60
N TRP A 115 15.81 -20.98 2.97
CA TRP A 115 16.13 -20.57 4.33
C TRP A 115 15.58 -19.17 4.70
N LEU A 116 15.11 -18.39 3.71
CA LEU A 116 14.41 -17.12 3.94
C LEU A 116 12.88 -17.27 4.13
N ARG A 117 12.32 -18.43 3.84
CA ARG A 117 10.88 -18.71 3.97
C ARG A 117 10.30 -18.53 5.38
N PRO A 118 11.03 -18.87 6.50
CA PRO A 118 10.50 -18.69 7.84
C PRO A 118 10.42 -17.23 8.29
N VAL A 119 11.00 -16.30 7.55
CA VAL A 119 10.98 -14.87 7.93
C VAL A 119 9.58 -14.31 7.67
N GLU A 120 8.80 -14.16 8.74
CA GLU A 120 7.53 -13.45 8.67
C GLU A 120 7.77 -12.00 8.29
N PHE A 121 7.36 -11.63 7.07
CA PHE A 121 7.30 -10.24 6.61
C PHE A 121 6.15 -9.51 7.32
N LYS A 122 6.23 -9.44 8.64
CA LYS A 122 5.21 -8.75 9.45
C LYS A 122 5.23 -7.27 9.12
N ALA A 123 4.05 -6.72 8.80
CA ALA A 123 3.91 -5.29 8.52
C ALA A 123 4.44 -4.47 9.71
N ARG A 124 5.67 -3.93 9.56
CA ARG A 124 6.33 -3.13 10.57
C ARG A 124 5.76 -1.71 10.55
N ILE A 125 5.85 -1.00 11.66
CA ILE A 125 5.32 0.37 11.82
C ILE A 125 5.82 1.28 10.70
N LEU A 126 7.11 1.21 10.36
CA LEU A 126 7.70 2.02 9.29
C LEU A 126 7.01 1.80 7.93
N GLY A 127 6.66 0.56 7.60
CA GLY A 127 5.93 0.28 6.36
C GLY A 127 4.55 0.94 6.32
N LYS A 128 3.85 1.04 7.45
CA LYS A 128 2.56 1.74 7.54
C LYS A 128 2.73 3.25 7.39
N VAL A 129 3.78 3.82 8.00
CA VAL A 129 4.10 5.24 7.86
C VAL A 129 4.37 5.58 6.39
N VAL A 130 5.13 4.75 5.68
CA VAL A 130 5.36 4.96 4.24
C VAL A 130 4.04 4.97 3.46
N THR A 131 3.12 4.01 3.68
CA THR A 131 1.84 3.97 2.98
C THR A 131 1.00 5.22 3.25
N VAL A 132 0.94 5.67 4.50
CA VAL A 132 0.23 6.91 4.87
C VAL A 132 0.85 8.11 4.16
N LEU A 133 2.18 8.25 4.18
CA LEU A 133 2.88 9.34 3.50
C LEU A 133 2.69 9.30 1.98
N GLN A 134 2.67 8.11 1.37
CA GLN A 134 2.36 7.94 -0.06
C GLN A 134 0.97 8.50 -0.39
N LEU A 135 -0.06 8.10 0.36
CA LEU A 135 -1.43 8.58 0.13
C LEU A 135 -1.56 10.10 0.33
N PHE A 136 -0.90 10.65 1.35
CA PHE A 136 -0.82 12.09 1.54
C PHE A 136 -0.10 12.79 0.38
N THR A 137 0.99 12.22 -0.13
CA THR A 137 1.71 12.77 -1.28
C THR A 137 0.81 12.77 -2.53
N LEU A 138 0.09 11.68 -2.79
CA LEU A 138 -0.82 11.58 -3.92
C LEU A 138 -1.97 12.61 -3.84
N ALA A 139 -2.52 12.83 -2.66
CA ALA A 139 -3.51 13.88 -2.44
C ALA A 139 -2.89 15.28 -2.63
N ALA A 140 -1.67 15.50 -2.14
CA ALA A 140 -0.96 16.77 -2.28
C ALA A 140 -0.60 17.12 -3.72
N VAL A 141 -0.32 16.13 -4.59
CA VAL A 141 -0.11 16.37 -6.04
C VAL A 141 -1.28 17.14 -6.65
N LEU A 142 -2.48 16.86 -6.18
CA LEU A 142 -3.70 17.52 -6.68
C LEU A 142 -4.07 18.78 -5.89
N ALA A 143 -4.02 18.72 -4.55
CA ALA A 143 -4.60 19.77 -3.70
C ALA A 143 -3.57 20.79 -3.18
N ALA A 144 -2.28 20.41 -3.08
CA ALA A 144 -1.23 21.25 -2.51
C ALA A 144 0.13 20.94 -3.14
N PRO A 145 0.36 21.26 -4.43
CA PRO A 145 1.60 20.87 -5.15
C PRO A 145 2.88 21.37 -4.50
N SER A 146 2.83 22.47 -3.77
CA SER A 146 3.99 23.04 -3.04
C SER A 146 4.52 22.13 -1.93
N LEU A 147 3.69 21.24 -1.38
CA LEU A 147 4.09 20.27 -0.35
C LEU A 147 4.71 19.00 -0.91
N VAL A 148 4.54 18.74 -2.21
CA VAL A 148 5.00 17.50 -2.85
C VAL A 148 6.50 17.23 -2.65
N PRO A 149 7.42 18.21 -2.84
CA PRO A 149 8.85 17.95 -2.64
C PRO A 149 9.19 17.52 -1.21
N LEU A 150 8.56 18.15 -0.21
CA LEU A 150 8.77 17.82 1.21
C LEU A 150 8.24 16.41 1.51
N LEU A 151 7.05 16.08 1.03
CA LEU A 151 6.44 14.77 1.23
C LEU A 151 7.22 13.67 0.51
N LEU A 152 7.72 13.91 -0.70
CA LEU A 152 8.59 12.98 -1.41
C LEU A 152 9.89 12.73 -0.63
N ALA A 153 10.51 13.76 -0.06
CA ALA A 153 11.68 13.58 0.79
C ALA A 153 11.35 12.73 2.02
N ALA A 154 10.21 12.97 2.67
CA ALA A 154 9.74 12.18 3.81
C ALA A 154 9.47 10.71 3.42
N VAL A 155 8.80 10.46 2.28
CA VAL A 155 8.61 9.11 1.74
C VAL A 155 9.93 8.43 1.45
N GLY A 156 10.86 9.11 0.79
CA GLY A 156 12.19 8.57 0.48
C GLY A 156 12.96 8.16 1.72
N MET A 157 13.07 9.06 2.71
CA MET A 157 13.77 8.77 3.97
C MET A 157 13.12 7.61 4.74
N THR A 158 11.81 7.63 4.90
CA THR A 158 11.11 6.55 5.61
C THR A 158 11.15 5.23 4.86
N SER A 159 11.17 5.26 3.54
CA SER A 159 11.36 4.06 2.69
C SER A 159 12.73 3.43 2.89
N VAL A 160 13.79 4.24 2.90
CA VAL A 160 15.16 3.77 3.18
C VAL A 160 15.23 3.13 4.56
N LEU A 161 14.66 3.77 5.59
CA LEU A 161 14.62 3.21 6.94
C LEU A 161 13.84 1.89 6.99
N ALA A 162 12.70 1.82 6.31
CA ALA A 162 11.89 0.61 6.25
C ALA A 162 12.63 -0.53 5.54
N ILE A 163 13.29 -0.26 4.40
CA ILE A 163 14.07 -1.24 3.65
C ILE A 163 15.24 -1.75 4.50
N SER A 164 15.97 -0.84 5.17
CA SER A 164 17.08 -1.19 6.06
C SER A 164 16.62 -2.10 7.20
N ASP A 165 15.47 -1.78 7.82
CA ASP A 165 14.90 -2.58 8.91
C ASP A 165 14.50 -3.99 8.44
N TYR A 166 13.93 -4.13 7.24
CA TYR A 166 13.64 -5.43 6.63
C TYR A 166 14.91 -6.22 6.33
N THR A 167 15.92 -5.56 5.76
CA THR A 167 17.20 -6.20 5.40
C THR A 167 17.94 -6.70 6.64
N LEU A 168 17.97 -5.90 7.71
CA LEU A 168 18.56 -6.29 8.99
C LEU A 168 17.83 -7.47 9.62
N ALA A 169 16.50 -7.53 9.51
CA ALA A 169 15.73 -8.65 10.02
C ALA A 169 16.03 -9.96 9.27
N LEU A 170 16.15 -9.87 7.94
CA LEU A 170 16.57 -11.00 7.12
C LEU A 170 17.96 -11.50 7.49
N TRP A 171 18.89 -10.56 7.72
CA TRP A 171 20.27 -10.89 8.08
C TRP A 171 20.37 -11.57 9.47
N ARG A 172 19.62 -11.07 10.45
CA ARG A 172 19.54 -11.67 11.80
C ARG A 172 18.93 -13.07 11.76
N ALA A 173 17.92 -13.30 10.93
CA ALA A 173 17.32 -14.63 10.75
C ALA A 173 18.26 -15.65 10.10
N ARG A 174 19.32 -15.19 9.40
CA ARG A 174 20.37 -16.07 8.86
C ARG A 174 21.37 -16.51 9.94
N ALA A 175 21.56 -15.68 10.97
CA ALA A 175 22.57 -15.91 12.01
C ALA A 175 22.05 -16.73 13.20
N ALA A 176 20.74 -17.01 13.23
CA ALA A 176 20.06 -17.86 14.23
C ALA A 176 19.79 -19.24 13.67
#